data_e2b127e3ed063ffd0338353b4eb68d67
#
_entry.id   e2b127e3ed063ffd0338353b4eb68d67
#
_cell.length_a   1.000
_cell.length_b   1.000
_cell.length_c   1.000
_cell.angle_alpha   90.00
_cell.angle_beta   90.00
_cell.angle_gamma   90.00
#
_symmetry.space_group_name_H-M   'P 1'
#
loop_
_entity.id
_entity.type
_entity.pdbx_description
1 polymer ?
#
loop_
_entity_poly.entity_id
_entity_poly.type
_entity_poly.pdbx_seq_one_letter_code
_entity_poly.pdbx_strand_id
1 'polypeptide(L)'
;MLALEVALLSDRGGRNYNEDACGHWHSDRHLCCVLADGAGGHGGGDIASKVAVQELIGRFSRQPSPDGAALGLLLRETNVALIAQRVPGTPREDMHSTAVCLVIDFIAHAAHWAHAGDSRLYWLRDGRVHRRTRDHSLVQALVDAGVMSEADMQGHPQRSELRSALGIPPEQLVVTDTDGDDTVQPGDVFLLCTDGLWEYVTDPTLEQTLAASSTPRAWLDALAATVTEAASHKTSHDNFSALVVWTRTA
;
A
#
# COMPACT_ATOMS: atom_id res chain seq x y z
N MET A 1 0.50 2.30 27.41
CA MET A 1 -0.51 2.02 26.38
C MET A 1 0.05 2.56 25.07
N LEU A 2 -0.20 1.93 23.94
CA LEU A 2 0.25 2.41 22.65
C LEU A 2 -0.73 3.48 22.13
N ALA A 3 -0.24 4.67 21.82
CA ALA A 3 -1.01 5.71 21.13
C ALA A 3 -0.63 5.71 19.65
N LEU A 4 -1.59 5.92 18.76
CA LEU A 4 -1.38 5.96 17.32
C LEU A 4 -1.80 7.31 16.75
N GLU A 5 -0.99 7.85 15.85
CA GLU A 5 -1.32 8.99 15.02
C GLU A 5 -1.37 8.53 13.57
N VAL A 6 -2.47 8.83 12.86
CA VAL A 6 -2.67 8.45 11.46
C VAL A 6 -2.75 9.71 10.62
N ALA A 7 -2.08 9.70 9.47
CA ALA A 7 -2.23 10.74 8.45
C ALA A 7 -2.30 10.11 7.06
N LEU A 8 -2.99 10.80 6.14
CA LEU A 8 -3.20 10.38 4.77
C LEU A 8 -2.79 11.50 3.81
N LEU A 9 -2.25 11.08 2.68
CA LEU A 9 -1.98 11.89 1.51
C LEU A 9 -2.51 11.12 0.30
N SER A 10 -3.17 11.83 -0.62
CA SER A 10 -3.53 11.29 -1.93
C SER A 10 -3.54 12.43 -2.93
N ASP A 11 -2.73 12.32 -3.96
CA ASP A 11 -2.56 13.34 -4.99
C ASP A 11 -2.70 12.70 -6.37
N ARG A 12 -3.37 13.40 -7.27
CA ARG A 12 -3.55 12.93 -8.65
C ARG A 12 -2.27 13.01 -9.51
N GLY A 13 -1.23 13.68 -9.00
CA GLY A 13 -0.02 13.92 -9.77
C GLY A 13 -0.29 14.66 -11.06
N GLY A 14 0.33 14.20 -12.13
CA GLY A 14 0.14 14.73 -13.49
C GLY A 14 -1.02 14.11 -14.27
N ARG A 15 -1.83 13.23 -13.67
CA ARG A 15 -2.96 12.56 -14.32
C ARG A 15 -4.22 13.44 -14.34
N ASN A 16 -5.22 13.07 -15.16
CA ASN A 16 -6.50 13.79 -15.23
C ASN A 16 -7.39 13.48 -14.01
N TYR A 17 -7.30 12.29 -13.46
CA TYR A 17 -8.05 11.81 -12.29
C TYR A 17 -7.14 10.93 -11.42
N ASN A 18 -7.61 10.65 -10.21
CA ASN A 18 -6.89 9.84 -9.23
C ASN A 18 -7.53 8.46 -9.16
N GLU A 19 -6.76 7.43 -9.49
CA GLU A 19 -7.18 6.03 -9.42
C GLU A 19 -6.75 5.35 -8.11
N ASP A 20 -5.97 6.03 -7.25
CA ASP A 20 -5.65 5.57 -5.91
C ASP A 20 -6.83 5.72 -4.95
N ALA A 21 -6.90 4.83 -3.98
CA ALA A 21 -7.80 4.95 -2.84
C ALA A 21 -7.09 4.50 -1.57
N CYS A 22 -7.39 5.15 -0.45
CA CYS A 22 -6.92 4.73 0.86
C CYS A 22 -7.96 5.02 1.93
N GLY A 23 -7.86 4.30 3.05
CA GLY A 23 -8.75 4.50 4.17
C GLY A 23 -8.30 3.71 5.39
N HIS A 24 -8.92 4.01 6.53
CA HIS A 24 -8.70 3.26 7.74
C HIS A 24 -9.99 3.12 8.54
N TRP A 25 -10.00 2.12 9.41
CA TRP A 25 -11.01 1.88 10.41
C TRP A 25 -10.33 1.56 11.74
N HIS A 26 -10.92 1.96 12.85
CA HIS A 26 -10.41 1.65 14.18
C HIS A 26 -11.54 1.29 15.15
N SER A 27 -11.18 0.53 16.16
CA SER A 27 -11.95 0.25 17.36
C SER A 27 -11.05 0.45 18.58
N ASP A 28 -11.55 0.11 19.77
CA ASP A 28 -10.73 0.13 21.00
C ASP A 28 -9.61 -0.93 20.99
N ARG A 29 -9.64 -1.86 20.04
CA ARG A 29 -8.68 -2.97 19.96
C ARG A 29 -7.83 -2.96 18.71
N HIS A 30 -8.34 -2.54 17.56
CA HIS A 30 -7.66 -2.67 16.27
C HIS A 30 -7.66 -1.36 15.50
N LEU A 31 -6.57 -1.11 14.80
CA LEU A 31 -6.50 -0.21 13.65
C LEU A 31 -6.34 -1.06 12.39
N CYS A 32 -7.16 -0.82 11.38
CA CYS A 32 -7.02 -1.40 10.04
C CYS A 32 -6.81 -0.28 9.04
N CYS A 33 -5.70 -0.31 8.31
CA CYS A 33 -5.34 0.64 7.25
C CYS A 33 -5.28 -0.09 5.92
N VAL A 34 -5.84 0.49 4.87
CA VAL A 34 -5.83 -0.07 3.52
C VAL A 34 -5.46 1.02 2.52
N LEU A 35 -4.61 0.66 1.56
CA LEU A 35 -4.26 1.48 0.42
C LEU A 35 -4.30 0.62 -0.84
N ALA A 36 -4.79 1.17 -1.93
CA ALA A 36 -4.99 0.50 -3.19
C ALA A 36 -4.72 1.47 -4.35
N ASP A 37 -4.02 0.99 -5.37
CA ASP A 37 -3.75 1.65 -6.64
C ASP A 37 -4.57 0.97 -7.72
N GLY A 38 -5.42 1.73 -8.37
CA GLY A 38 -6.35 1.22 -9.36
C GLY A 38 -5.75 1.24 -10.76
N ALA A 39 -5.84 0.11 -11.44
CA ALA A 39 -5.45 -0.03 -12.83
C ALA A 39 -6.65 -0.49 -13.67
N GLY A 40 -6.91 0.18 -14.76
CA GLY A 40 -7.99 -0.16 -15.68
C GLY A 40 -8.22 0.99 -16.65
N GLY A 41 -7.96 0.80 -17.91
CA GLY A 41 -8.13 1.84 -18.91
C GLY A 41 -9.54 2.47 -18.85
N HIS A 42 -9.64 3.78 -19.12
CA HIS A 42 -10.90 4.50 -19.32
C HIS A 42 -11.82 4.62 -18.07
N GLY A 43 -11.25 4.66 -16.85
CA GLY A 43 -12.01 4.95 -15.63
C GLY A 43 -12.50 3.72 -14.86
N GLY A 44 -11.89 2.56 -15.07
CA GLY A 44 -12.14 1.35 -14.26
C GLY A 44 -11.30 1.30 -13.00
N GLY A 45 -10.10 1.90 -13.01
CA GLY A 45 -9.14 1.85 -11.92
C GLY A 45 -9.63 2.56 -10.65
N ASP A 46 -10.22 3.76 -10.79
CA ASP A 46 -10.74 4.52 -9.64
C ASP A 46 -11.91 3.80 -8.94
N ILE A 47 -12.69 3.03 -9.69
CA ILE A 47 -13.75 2.18 -9.12
C ILE A 47 -13.11 0.97 -8.45
N ALA A 48 -12.13 0.35 -9.09
CA ALA A 48 -11.48 -0.86 -8.58
C ALA A 48 -10.80 -0.61 -7.23
N SER A 49 -9.99 0.45 -7.11
CA SER A 49 -9.31 0.81 -5.86
C SER A 49 -10.30 1.14 -4.73
N LYS A 50 -11.35 1.91 -5.03
CA LYS A 50 -12.41 2.22 -4.05
C LYS A 50 -13.14 0.97 -3.57
N VAL A 51 -13.49 0.06 -4.49
CA VAL A 51 -14.10 -1.23 -4.13
C VAL A 51 -13.15 -2.05 -3.25
N ALA A 52 -11.86 -2.12 -3.61
CA ALA A 52 -10.88 -2.85 -2.81
C ALA A 52 -10.80 -2.32 -1.37
N VAL A 53 -10.68 -1.00 -1.19
CA VAL A 53 -10.61 -0.37 0.14
C VAL A 53 -11.91 -0.60 0.92
N GLN A 54 -13.07 -0.40 0.29
CA GLN A 54 -14.38 -0.54 0.95
C GLN A 54 -14.66 -2.00 1.37
N GLU A 55 -14.37 -2.97 0.51
CA GLU A 55 -14.55 -4.39 0.81
C GLU A 55 -13.63 -4.85 1.94
N LEU A 56 -12.34 -4.51 1.88
CA LEU A 56 -11.37 -4.90 2.91
C LEU A 56 -11.74 -4.31 4.27
N ILE A 57 -11.96 -3.00 4.36
CA ILE A 57 -12.33 -2.34 5.61
C ILE A 57 -13.70 -2.84 6.09
N GLY A 58 -14.68 -2.95 5.19
CA GLY A 58 -16.04 -3.38 5.54
C GLY A 58 -16.10 -4.82 6.04
N ARG A 59 -15.31 -5.73 5.49
CA ARG A 59 -15.22 -7.13 5.96
C ARG A 59 -14.49 -7.20 7.29
N PHE A 60 -13.32 -6.56 7.39
CA PHE A 60 -12.55 -6.55 8.62
C PHE A 60 -13.36 -5.96 9.79
N SER A 61 -14.04 -4.84 9.60
CA SER A 61 -14.82 -4.18 10.67
C SER A 61 -15.98 -5.04 11.20
N ARG A 62 -16.55 -5.90 10.36
CA ARG A 62 -17.62 -6.84 10.78
C ARG A 62 -17.08 -8.03 11.56
N GLN A 63 -15.89 -8.52 11.22
CA GLN A 63 -15.28 -9.68 11.86
C GLN A 63 -13.76 -9.47 11.95
N PRO A 64 -13.26 -8.66 12.91
CA PRO A 64 -11.85 -8.43 13.06
C PRO A 64 -11.08 -9.71 13.39
N SER A 65 -10.13 -10.06 12.56
CA SER A 65 -9.21 -11.17 12.77
C SER A 65 -7.79 -10.68 12.43
N PRO A 66 -7.02 -10.26 13.44
CA PRO A 66 -5.73 -9.60 13.24
C PRO A 66 -4.60 -10.65 13.13
N ASP A 67 -4.64 -11.49 12.12
CA ASP A 67 -3.55 -12.39 11.77
C ASP A 67 -3.30 -12.35 10.25
N GLY A 68 -2.06 -12.65 9.82
CA GLY A 68 -1.65 -12.54 8.44
C GLY A 68 -2.51 -13.41 7.51
N ALA A 69 -2.76 -14.65 7.87
CA ALA A 69 -3.52 -15.60 7.05
C ALA A 69 -4.98 -15.12 6.86
N ALA A 70 -5.61 -14.58 7.92
CA ALA A 70 -6.95 -14.00 7.80
C ALA A 70 -6.97 -12.77 6.88
N LEU A 71 -5.95 -11.91 6.94
CA LEU A 71 -5.82 -10.78 6.02
C LEU A 71 -5.59 -11.24 4.59
N GLY A 72 -4.78 -12.29 4.39
CA GLY A 72 -4.60 -12.94 3.09
C GLY A 72 -5.92 -13.47 2.52
N LEU A 73 -6.76 -14.09 3.36
CA LEU A 73 -8.10 -14.54 2.96
C LEU A 73 -9.01 -13.36 2.59
N LEU A 74 -9.01 -12.28 3.36
CA LEU A 74 -9.78 -11.08 3.06
C LEU A 74 -9.41 -10.48 1.70
N LEU A 75 -8.12 -10.46 1.33
CA LEU A 75 -7.69 -10.02 0.00
C LEU A 75 -8.25 -10.92 -1.11
N ARG A 76 -8.25 -12.25 -0.92
CA ARG A 76 -8.82 -13.20 -1.88
C ARG A 76 -10.33 -13.03 -2.03
N GLU A 77 -11.05 -12.84 -0.95
CA GLU A 77 -12.49 -12.55 -0.98
C GLU A 77 -12.80 -11.21 -1.63
N THR A 78 -11.96 -10.19 -1.40
CA THR A 78 -12.05 -8.89 -2.05
C THR A 78 -11.85 -9.01 -3.56
N ASN A 79 -10.90 -9.85 -4.01
CA ASN A 79 -10.72 -10.15 -5.43
C ASN A 79 -12.00 -10.72 -6.07
N VAL A 80 -12.64 -11.67 -5.41
CA VAL A 80 -13.92 -12.24 -5.90
C VAL A 80 -15.00 -11.16 -5.98
N ALA A 81 -15.11 -10.31 -4.95
CA ALA A 81 -16.08 -9.22 -4.92
C ALA A 81 -15.83 -8.18 -6.02
N LEU A 82 -14.57 -7.86 -6.31
CA LEU A 82 -14.18 -6.96 -7.38
C LEU A 82 -14.58 -7.52 -8.77
N ILE A 83 -14.24 -8.78 -9.03
CA ILE A 83 -14.62 -9.46 -10.28
C ILE A 83 -16.13 -9.48 -10.48
N ALA A 84 -16.89 -9.73 -9.41
CA ALA A 84 -18.36 -9.77 -9.46
C ALA A 84 -19.00 -8.41 -9.79
N GLN A 85 -18.28 -7.31 -9.63
CA GLN A 85 -18.75 -5.96 -9.99
C GLN A 85 -18.41 -5.53 -11.40
N ARG A 86 -17.72 -6.35 -12.17
CA ARG A 86 -17.41 -6.06 -13.58
C ARG A 86 -18.69 -6.03 -14.42
N VAL A 87 -18.72 -5.09 -15.37
CA VAL A 87 -19.85 -4.91 -16.29
C VAL A 87 -19.33 -4.86 -17.73
N PRO A 88 -19.54 -5.91 -18.53
CA PRO A 88 -19.07 -5.96 -19.91
C PRO A 88 -19.50 -4.74 -20.74
N GLY A 89 -18.63 -4.27 -21.63
CA GLY A 89 -18.89 -3.12 -22.51
C GLY A 89 -18.89 -1.77 -21.79
N THR A 90 -18.42 -1.69 -20.55
CA THR A 90 -18.28 -0.46 -19.78
C THR A 90 -16.84 -0.30 -19.26
N PRO A 91 -16.43 0.88 -18.76
CA PRO A 91 -15.14 1.05 -18.08
C PRO A 91 -14.88 0.05 -16.94
N ARG A 92 -15.95 -0.53 -16.40
CA ARG A 92 -15.87 -1.55 -15.32
C ARG A 92 -15.57 -2.97 -15.82
N GLU A 93 -15.37 -3.18 -17.13
CA GLU A 93 -15.04 -4.51 -17.66
C GLU A 93 -13.65 -4.96 -17.23
N ASP A 94 -12.68 -4.04 -17.22
CA ASP A 94 -11.28 -4.33 -16.95
C ASP A 94 -10.78 -3.63 -15.67
N MET A 95 -11.48 -3.90 -14.56
CA MET A 95 -11.13 -3.38 -13.25
C MET A 95 -10.02 -4.23 -12.61
N HIS A 96 -8.88 -3.59 -12.30
CA HIS A 96 -7.80 -4.16 -11.51
C HIS A 96 -7.36 -3.18 -10.42
N SER A 97 -6.78 -3.68 -9.36
CA SER A 97 -6.20 -2.84 -8.31
C SER A 97 -5.12 -3.59 -7.54
N THR A 98 -4.07 -2.91 -7.15
CA THR A 98 -3.24 -3.38 -6.05
C THR A 98 -4.03 -3.29 -4.75
N ALA A 99 -3.56 -3.91 -3.69
CA ALA A 99 -4.00 -3.62 -2.33
C ALA A 99 -2.91 -3.99 -1.32
N VAL A 100 -2.72 -3.12 -0.34
CA VAL A 100 -1.93 -3.40 0.86
C VAL A 100 -2.78 -3.04 2.09
N CYS A 101 -2.85 -4.00 3.03
CA CYS A 101 -3.63 -3.89 4.26
C CYS A 101 -2.70 -4.09 5.45
N LEU A 102 -2.76 -3.17 6.43
CA LEU A 102 -2.08 -3.25 7.73
C LEU A 102 -3.12 -3.32 8.84
N VAL A 103 -2.94 -4.24 9.77
CA VAL A 103 -3.71 -4.28 11.02
C VAL A 103 -2.77 -4.21 12.22
N ILE A 104 -3.08 -3.33 13.17
CA ILE A 104 -2.40 -3.26 14.47
C ILE A 104 -3.39 -3.68 15.55
N ASP A 105 -3.04 -4.70 16.34
CA ASP A 105 -3.77 -5.11 17.56
C ASP A 105 -3.16 -4.38 18.76
N PHE A 106 -3.95 -3.51 19.40
CA PHE A 106 -3.50 -2.70 20.55
C PHE A 106 -3.31 -3.52 21.83
N ILE A 107 -3.97 -4.69 21.92
CA ILE A 107 -3.88 -5.56 23.09
C ILE A 107 -2.68 -6.50 22.97
N ALA A 108 -2.52 -7.11 21.80
CA ALA A 108 -1.37 -7.97 21.53
C ALA A 108 -0.08 -7.18 21.25
N HIS A 109 -0.18 -5.88 20.97
CA HIS A 109 0.93 -5.05 20.48
C HIS A 109 1.57 -5.66 19.23
N ALA A 110 0.74 -6.19 18.32
CA ALA A 110 1.19 -6.88 17.12
C ALA A 110 0.74 -6.14 15.87
N ALA A 111 1.58 -6.22 14.81
CA ALA A 111 1.25 -5.73 13.49
C ALA A 111 1.24 -6.88 12.49
N HIS A 112 0.18 -6.95 11.69
CA HIS A 112 0.01 -7.92 10.63
C HIS A 112 -0.35 -7.18 9.33
N TRP A 113 0.12 -7.68 8.21
CA TRP A 113 -0.24 -7.12 6.91
C TRP A 113 -0.38 -8.22 5.86
N ALA A 114 -1.08 -7.88 4.80
CA ALA A 114 -1.13 -8.67 3.58
C ALA A 114 -1.21 -7.73 2.38
N HIS A 115 -0.71 -8.19 1.22
CA HIS A 115 -0.75 -7.40 0.00
C HIS A 115 -0.90 -8.26 -1.26
N ALA A 116 -1.37 -7.61 -2.33
CA ALA A 116 -1.35 -8.07 -3.71
C ALA A 116 -0.99 -6.88 -4.61
N GLY A 117 0.02 -7.03 -5.44
CA GLY A 117 0.55 -5.95 -6.29
C GLY A 117 1.87 -5.38 -5.79
N ASP A 118 2.15 -4.15 -6.15
CA ASP A 118 3.37 -3.40 -5.89
C ASP A 118 3.17 -2.13 -5.04
N SER A 119 1.96 -1.88 -4.54
CA SER A 119 1.77 -0.97 -3.42
C SER A 119 2.48 -1.54 -2.20
N ARG A 120 3.28 -0.72 -1.54
CA ARG A 120 4.21 -1.16 -0.50
C ARG A 120 3.76 -0.77 0.89
N LEU A 121 4.13 -1.62 1.85
CA LEU A 121 4.21 -1.29 3.26
C LEU A 121 5.69 -1.23 3.66
N TYR A 122 6.07 -0.13 4.30
CA TYR A 122 7.34 0.02 5.00
C TYR A 122 7.07 0.07 6.50
N TRP A 123 7.84 -0.66 7.25
CA TRP A 123 7.93 -0.55 8.70
C TRP A 123 9.28 0.04 9.07
N LEU A 124 9.27 1.23 9.67
CA LEU A 124 10.47 1.88 10.14
C LEU A 124 10.55 1.76 11.67
N ARG A 125 11.71 1.40 12.16
CA ARG A 125 12.06 1.29 13.58
C ARG A 125 13.37 2.02 13.82
N ASP A 126 13.47 2.78 14.92
CA ASP A 126 14.65 3.60 15.25
C ASP A 126 15.08 4.51 14.08
N GLY A 127 14.10 5.02 13.32
CA GLY A 127 14.34 5.90 12.17
C GLY A 127 14.91 5.20 10.93
N ARG A 128 14.93 3.86 10.90
CA ARG A 128 15.45 3.06 9.78
C ARG A 128 14.38 2.13 9.22
N VAL A 129 14.46 1.86 7.92
CA VAL A 129 13.64 0.84 7.28
C VAL A 129 14.00 -0.51 7.89
N HIS A 130 13.08 -1.07 8.66
CA HIS A 130 13.23 -2.36 9.35
C HIS A 130 12.71 -3.51 8.49
N ARG A 131 11.53 -3.32 7.87
CA ARG A 131 10.90 -4.29 6.94
C ARG A 131 10.16 -3.56 5.82
N ARG A 132 10.03 -4.24 4.70
CA ARG A 132 9.26 -3.79 3.53
C ARG A 132 8.60 -4.97 2.86
N THR A 133 7.41 -4.78 2.29
CA THR A 133 6.79 -5.78 1.39
C THR A 133 7.63 -5.96 0.12
N ARG A 134 7.50 -7.11 -0.51
CA ARG A 134 8.13 -7.41 -1.81
C ARG A 134 7.06 -7.39 -2.89
N ASP A 135 7.31 -6.65 -3.96
CA ASP A 135 6.34 -6.42 -5.02
C ASP A 135 5.97 -7.69 -5.77
N HIS A 136 4.71 -7.82 -6.15
CA HIS A 136 4.30 -8.85 -7.11
C HIS A 136 4.45 -8.32 -8.54
N SER A 137 5.67 -7.91 -8.92
CA SER A 137 6.01 -7.38 -10.23
C SER A 137 7.00 -8.27 -10.99
N LEU A 138 7.12 -8.05 -12.30
CA LEU A 138 8.09 -8.74 -13.12
C LEU A 138 9.53 -8.42 -12.67
N VAL A 139 9.81 -7.15 -12.40
CA VAL A 139 11.16 -6.72 -12.00
C VAL A 139 11.57 -7.29 -10.64
N GLN A 140 10.64 -7.40 -9.69
CA GLN A 140 10.92 -8.07 -8.42
C GLN A 140 11.27 -9.56 -8.65
N ALA A 141 10.56 -10.25 -9.54
CA ALA A 141 10.87 -11.64 -9.87
C ALA A 141 12.27 -11.80 -10.50
N LEU A 142 12.72 -10.82 -11.29
CA LEU A 142 14.08 -10.81 -11.85
C LEU A 142 15.14 -10.60 -10.76
N VAL A 143 14.86 -9.75 -9.78
CA VAL A 143 15.73 -9.58 -8.60
C VAL A 143 15.79 -10.87 -7.78
N ASP A 144 14.65 -11.49 -7.51
CA ASP A 144 14.57 -12.76 -6.77
C ASP A 144 15.32 -13.91 -7.45
N ALA A 145 15.32 -13.91 -8.78
CA ALA A 145 16.08 -14.86 -9.59
C ALA A 145 17.59 -14.53 -9.70
N GLY A 146 18.04 -13.39 -9.12
CA GLY A 146 19.43 -12.93 -9.20
C GLY A 146 19.83 -12.43 -10.59
N VAL A 147 18.86 -12.12 -11.46
CA VAL A 147 19.10 -11.61 -12.83
C VAL A 147 19.42 -10.13 -12.82
N MET A 148 18.91 -9.37 -11.86
CA MET A 148 19.15 -7.95 -11.69
C MET A 148 19.25 -7.56 -10.22
N SER A 149 19.78 -6.37 -9.92
CA SER A 149 19.82 -5.83 -8.56
C SER A 149 18.55 -5.01 -8.23
N GLU A 150 18.23 -4.84 -6.93
CA GLU A 150 17.14 -3.95 -6.51
C GLU A 150 17.36 -2.50 -6.99
N ALA A 151 18.60 -2.03 -7.05
CA ALA A 151 18.91 -0.68 -7.52
C ALA A 151 18.52 -0.44 -8.99
N ASP A 152 18.47 -1.51 -9.80
CA ASP A 152 18.12 -1.41 -11.21
C ASP A 152 16.61 -1.40 -11.45
N MET A 153 15.78 -1.72 -10.43
CA MET A 153 14.32 -1.81 -10.57
C MET A 153 13.69 -0.48 -10.99
N GLN A 154 14.07 0.63 -10.35
CA GLN A 154 13.45 1.94 -10.57
C GLN A 154 13.60 2.44 -12.01
N GLY A 155 14.71 2.11 -12.68
CA GLY A 155 14.98 2.52 -14.07
C GLY A 155 14.48 1.52 -15.12
N HIS A 156 13.94 0.39 -14.73
CA HIS A 156 13.61 -0.68 -15.68
C HIS A 156 12.37 -0.35 -16.52
N PRO A 157 12.38 -0.58 -17.86
CA PRO A 157 11.22 -0.28 -18.71
C PRO A 157 9.93 -0.99 -18.33
N GLN A 158 10.05 -2.18 -17.76
CA GLN A 158 8.91 -3.04 -17.36
C GLN A 158 8.63 -2.98 -15.84
N ARG A 159 9.05 -1.91 -15.15
CA ARG A 159 8.89 -1.82 -13.69
C ARG A 159 7.43 -1.85 -13.23
N SER A 160 6.51 -1.35 -14.06
CA SER A 160 5.07 -1.32 -13.76
C SER A 160 4.33 -2.59 -14.24
N GLU A 161 5.05 -3.63 -14.73
CA GLU A 161 4.42 -4.88 -15.11
C GLU A 161 4.14 -5.74 -13.87
N LEU A 162 2.87 -5.80 -13.48
CA LEU A 162 2.41 -6.61 -12.36
C LEU A 162 2.26 -8.08 -12.75
N ARG A 163 2.66 -8.97 -11.87
CA ARG A 163 2.39 -10.41 -11.94
C ARG A 163 1.17 -10.82 -11.13
N SER A 164 0.72 -9.97 -10.22
CA SER A 164 -0.48 -10.19 -9.42
C SER A 164 -1.10 -8.86 -9.00
N ALA A 165 -2.41 -8.78 -9.09
CA ALA A 165 -3.24 -7.68 -8.59
C ALA A 165 -4.66 -8.21 -8.35
N LEU A 166 -5.48 -7.50 -7.60
CA LEU A 166 -6.92 -7.78 -7.51
C LEU A 166 -7.56 -7.59 -8.90
N GLY A 167 -8.55 -8.40 -9.22
CA GLY A 167 -9.23 -8.42 -10.51
C GLY A 167 -8.76 -9.54 -11.44
N ILE A 168 -7.68 -10.23 -11.17
CA ILE A 168 -7.26 -11.40 -11.96
C ILE A 168 -8.02 -12.68 -11.52
N PRO A 169 -8.02 -13.75 -12.34
CA PRO A 169 -8.62 -15.02 -11.95
C PRO A 169 -8.13 -15.50 -10.57
N PRO A 170 -9.02 -15.96 -9.69
CA PRO A 170 -8.66 -16.31 -8.30
C PRO A 170 -7.50 -17.31 -8.17
N GLU A 171 -7.38 -18.24 -9.11
CA GLU A 171 -6.32 -19.24 -9.15
C GLU A 171 -4.94 -18.68 -9.53
N GLN A 172 -4.90 -17.48 -10.09
CA GLN A 172 -3.66 -16.79 -10.48
C GLN A 172 -3.24 -15.74 -9.44
N LEU A 173 -4.16 -15.39 -8.50
CA LEU A 173 -3.90 -14.35 -7.52
C LEU A 173 -2.84 -14.80 -6.50
N VAL A 174 -1.71 -14.11 -6.51
CA VAL A 174 -0.69 -14.19 -5.47
C VAL A 174 -1.00 -13.16 -4.40
N VAL A 175 -1.11 -13.62 -3.17
CA VAL A 175 -1.23 -12.79 -1.97
C VAL A 175 -0.10 -13.18 -1.05
N THR A 176 0.63 -12.19 -0.55
CA THR A 176 1.64 -12.37 0.51
C THR A 176 1.14 -11.76 1.79
N ASP A 177 1.26 -12.50 2.87
CA ASP A 177 0.88 -12.08 4.22
C ASP A 177 2.05 -12.26 5.20
N THR A 178 1.90 -11.68 6.40
CA THR A 178 2.93 -11.81 7.45
C THR A 178 2.92 -13.19 8.07
N ASP A 179 4.11 -13.76 8.21
CA ASP A 179 4.35 -14.95 9.03
C ASP A 179 4.71 -14.50 10.46
N GLY A 180 3.90 -14.89 11.44
CA GLY A 180 4.16 -14.67 12.86
C GLY A 180 3.74 -13.30 13.39
N ASP A 181 3.98 -13.10 14.68
CA ASP A 181 3.61 -11.90 15.42
C ASP A 181 4.80 -10.96 15.54
N ASP A 182 4.78 -9.87 14.79
CA ASP A 182 5.77 -8.82 14.91
C ASP A 182 5.33 -7.79 15.97
N THR A 183 6.05 -7.75 17.09
CA THR A 183 5.72 -6.86 18.20
C THR A 183 5.96 -5.39 17.85
N VAL A 184 4.92 -4.59 17.96
CA VAL A 184 4.94 -3.13 17.74
C VAL A 184 5.48 -2.43 19.01
N GLN A 185 6.38 -1.49 18.81
CA GLN A 185 6.99 -0.69 19.87
C GLN A 185 6.65 0.80 19.71
N PRO A 186 6.62 1.59 20.79
CA PRO A 186 6.57 3.04 20.68
C PRO A 186 7.75 3.57 19.86
N GLY A 187 7.48 4.43 18.89
CA GLY A 187 8.47 4.93 17.93
C GLY A 187 8.49 4.18 16.59
N ASP A 188 7.80 3.05 16.48
CA ASP A 188 7.60 2.41 15.17
C ASP A 188 6.75 3.28 14.26
N VAL A 189 7.09 3.29 12.99
CA VAL A 189 6.35 4.00 11.94
C VAL A 189 6.02 3.04 10.81
N PHE A 190 4.75 3.03 10.40
CA PHE A 190 4.30 2.28 9.24
C PHE A 190 3.89 3.25 8.14
N LEU A 191 4.36 3.00 6.93
CA LEU A 191 3.98 3.74 5.72
C LEU A 191 3.44 2.77 4.68
N LEU A 192 2.19 2.95 4.28
CA LEU A 192 1.62 2.32 3.10
C LEU A 192 1.69 3.34 1.96
N CYS A 193 2.11 2.94 0.76
CA CYS A 193 2.18 3.87 -0.38
C CYS A 193 2.03 3.16 -1.73
N THR A 194 1.55 3.91 -2.72
CA THR A 194 1.50 3.48 -4.13
C THR A 194 2.85 3.69 -4.83
N ASP A 195 3.00 3.13 -6.03
CA ASP A 195 4.22 3.22 -6.83
C ASP A 195 4.57 4.65 -7.20
N GLY A 196 3.59 5.52 -7.45
CA GLY A 196 3.81 6.93 -7.72
C GLY A 196 4.52 7.69 -6.58
N LEU A 197 4.61 7.12 -5.37
CA LEU A 197 5.45 7.63 -4.30
C LEU A 197 6.81 6.93 -4.27
N TRP A 198 6.84 5.58 -4.14
CA TRP A 198 8.09 4.87 -3.90
C TRP A 198 9.03 4.85 -5.13
N GLU A 199 8.53 5.12 -6.33
CA GLU A 199 9.37 5.33 -7.52
C GLU A 199 10.32 6.53 -7.38
N TYR A 200 9.95 7.52 -6.57
CA TYR A 200 10.74 8.76 -6.39
C TYR A 200 11.42 8.85 -5.03
N VAL A 201 10.99 8.03 -4.08
CA VAL A 201 11.47 8.09 -2.69
C VAL A 201 12.24 6.82 -2.36
N THR A 202 13.55 6.95 -2.15
CA THR A 202 14.43 5.84 -1.77
C THR A 202 14.38 5.58 -0.26
N ASP A 203 14.82 4.39 0.19
CA ASP A 203 14.89 4.08 1.62
C ASP A 203 15.71 5.13 2.41
N PRO A 204 16.91 5.59 1.96
CA PRO A 204 17.61 6.68 2.62
C PRO A 204 16.81 7.99 2.69
N THR A 205 16.02 8.31 1.66
CA THR A 205 15.15 9.51 1.64
C THR A 205 14.01 9.38 2.65
N LEU A 206 13.40 8.19 2.77
CA LEU A 206 12.39 7.90 3.81
C LEU A 206 12.97 8.17 5.21
N GLU A 207 14.15 7.63 5.50
CA GLU A 207 14.83 7.76 6.79
C GLU A 207 15.21 9.21 7.11
N GLN A 208 15.77 9.93 6.14
CA GLN A 208 16.19 11.33 6.31
C GLN A 208 14.99 12.25 6.54
N THR A 209 13.93 12.11 5.74
CA THR A 209 12.73 12.93 5.85
C THR A 209 11.97 12.62 7.14
N LEU A 210 11.93 11.34 7.56
CA LEU A 210 11.34 10.94 8.85
C LEU A 210 12.08 11.61 10.01
N ALA A 211 13.41 11.55 10.03
CA ALA A 211 14.22 12.16 11.08
C ALA A 211 14.06 13.68 11.18
N ALA A 212 13.74 14.34 10.07
CA ALA A 212 13.51 15.79 10.02
C ALA A 212 12.06 16.19 10.37
N SER A 213 11.14 15.22 10.52
CA SER A 213 9.72 15.48 10.72
C SER A 213 9.30 15.27 12.18
N SER A 214 8.44 16.14 12.70
CA SER A 214 7.93 16.06 14.07
C SER A 214 6.53 15.46 14.18
N THR A 215 5.82 15.36 13.06
CA THR A 215 4.45 14.82 12.98
C THR A 215 4.27 13.96 11.74
N PRO A 216 3.31 13.00 11.74
CA PRO A 216 2.96 12.22 10.56
C PRO A 216 2.62 13.09 9.34
N ARG A 217 1.88 14.17 9.56
CA ARG A 217 1.49 15.09 8.48
C ARG A 217 2.71 15.79 7.87
N ALA A 218 3.61 16.31 8.70
CA ALA A 218 4.82 16.98 8.21
C ALA A 218 5.71 16.02 7.40
N TRP A 219 5.76 14.74 7.79
CA TRP A 219 6.50 13.74 7.02
C TRP A 219 5.86 13.48 5.66
N LEU A 220 4.54 13.30 5.60
CA LEU A 220 3.84 13.16 4.31
C LEU A 220 4.03 14.37 3.40
N ASP A 221 4.00 15.60 3.95
CA ASP A 221 4.25 16.82 3.18
C ASP A 221 5.68 16.85 2.61
N ALA A 222 6.69 16.39 3.38
CA ALA A 222 8.07 16.28 2.92
C ALA A 222 8.22 15.22 1.81
N LEU A 223 7.55 14.07 1.94
CA LEU A 223 7.54 13.04 0.90
C LEU A 223 6.87 13.54 -0.38
N ALA A 224 5.73 14.24 -0.27
CA ALA A 224 5.05 14.85 -1.42
C ALA A 224 5.93 15.89 -2.13
N ALA A 225 6.66 16.72 -1.38
CA ALA A 225 7.61 17.67 -1.94
C ALA A 225 8.73 16.96 -2.72
N THR A 226 9.26 15.84 -2.19
CA THR A 226 10.27 15.03 -2.88
C THR A 226 9.75 14.49 -4.21
N VAL A 227 8.52 13.92 -4.24
CA VAL A 227 7.90 13.42 -5.47
C VAL A 227 7.73 14.55 -6.47
N THR A 228 7.18 15.69 -6.04
CA THR A 228 6.89 16.84 -6.91
C THR A 228 8.18 17.41 -7.52
N GLU A 229 9.25 17.53 -6.74
CA GLU A 229 10.55 18.00 -7.20
C GLU A 229 11.16 17.03 -8.22
N ALA A 230 11.21 15.73 -7.90
CA ALA A 230 11.76 14.71 -8.79
C ALA A 230 10.97 14.56 -10.10
N ALA A 231 9.64 14.74 -10.05
CA ALA A 231 8.77 14.67 -11.21
C ALA A 231 8.71 15.98 -12.03
N SER A 232 9.29 17.09 -11.56
CA SER A 232 9.17 18.41 -12.17
C SER A 232 9.59 18.51 -13.65
N HIS A 233 10.47 17.60 -14.08
CA HIS A 233 10.96 17.53 -15.47
C HIS A 233 10.15 16.57 -16.35
N LYS A 234 9.16 15.84 -15.80
CA LYS A 234 8.32 14.91 -16.55
C LYS A 234 7.07 15.62 -17.06
N THR A 235 6.62 15.26 -18.25
CA THR A 235 5.36 15.77 -18.82
C THR A 235 4.13 15.29 -18.05
N SER A 236 4.24 14.15 -17.39
CA SER A 236 3.23 13.59 -16.50
C SER A 236 3.90 12.61 -15.55
N HIS A 237 3.35 12.44 -14.35
CA HIS A 237 3.71 11.42 -13.38
C HIS A 237 2.43 10.83 -12.79
N ASP A 238 2.53 9.67 -12.18
CA ASP A 238 1.39 8.94 -11.68
C ASP A 238 0.70 9.59 -10.48
N ASN A 239 -0.49 9.09 -10.15
CA ASN A 239 -1.12 9.32 -8.87
C ASN A 239 -0.15 8.84 -7.80
N PHE A 240 -0.09 9.52 -6.66
CA PHE A 240 0.69 9.06 -5.52
C PHE A 240 -0.07 9.22 -4.22
N SER A 241 -0.17 8.14 -3.49
CA SER A 241 -0.90 8.11 -2.23
C SER A 241 -0.07 7.46 -1.15
N ALA A 242 -0.27 7.92 0.08
CA ALA A 242 0.38 7.39 1.25
C ALA A 242 -0.54 7.45 2.48
N LEU A 243 -0.44 6.43 3.33
CA LEU A 243 -1.05 6.38 4.64
C LEU A 243 0.05 6.05 5.65
N VAL A 244 0.18 6.87 6.66
CA VAL A 244 1.20 6.69 7.70
C VAL A 244 0.55 6.48 9.06
N VAL A 245 1.14 5.57 9.84
CA VAL A 245 0.79 5.32 11.25
C VAL A 245 2.05 5.50 12.09
N TRP A 246 2.03 6.45 13.02
CA TRP A 246 3.09 6.62 14.03
C TRP A 246 2.64 6.06 15.36
N THR A 247 3.50 5.25 15.97
CA THR A 247 3.26 4.72 17.31
C THR A 247 3.98 5.55 18.35
N ARG A 248 3.31 5.86 19.45
CA ARG A 248 3.87 6.63 20.56
C ARG A 248 3.55 5.96 21.90
N THR A 249 4.31 6.33 22.91
CA THR A 249 3.89 6.06 24.28
C THR A 249 2.70 6.95 24.63
N ALA A 250 1.59 6.36 25.11
CA ALA A 250 0.42 7.10 25.57
C ALA A 250 0.69 7.78 26.91
#